data_bc43ddcad262545e825387eb2452934a
#
_entry.id   bc43ddcad262545e825387eb2452934a
#
_cell.length_a   1.000
_cell.length_b   1.000
_cell.length_c   1.000
_cell.angle_alpha   90.00
_cell.angle_beta   90.00
_cell.angle_gamma   90.00
#
_symmetry.space_group_name_H-M   'P 1'
#
loop_
_entity.id
_entity.type
_entity.pdbx_description
1 polymer ?
#
loop_
_entity_poly.entity_id
_entity_poly.type
_entity_poly.pdbx_seq_one_letter_code
_entity_poly.pdbx_strand_id
1 'polypeptide(L)'
;TEWRHRISGDLTASYKVGQWKFSLRERVQGTYKMRELNNYQQPQMGWVLRSRLKVAYKFRAVPLEPYAYFEPRLVLNGAKWGVESAGDDYKKAEFLGHKDVYMNRYRGAAGLEWTLDKRSSLDFYVLYDNLYDKVIDARKEDSKKGVQLKAPIIGISSNRVSVGVSYKYSF
;
A
#
# COMPACT_ATOMS: atom_id res chain seq x y z
N THR A 1 -20.04 -11.52 -2.14
CA THR A 1 -19.50 -10.15 -2.42
C THR A 1 -19.57 -9.35 -1.14
N GLU A 2 -18.46 -8.78 -0.71
CA GLU A 2 -18.36 -8.04 0.54
C GLU A 2 -18.39 -6.53 0.26
N TRP A 3 -19.27 -5.80 0.92
CA TRP A 3 -19.33 -4.35 0.83
C TRP A 3 -18.21 -3.71 1.65
N ARG A 4 -17.49 -2.79 1.03
CA ARG A 4 -16.44 -2.00 1.68
C ARG A 4 -16.66 -0.53 1.41
N HIS A 5 -16.69 0.26 2.47
CA HIS A 5 -16.73 1.72 2.35
C HIS A 5 -15.31 2.27 2.50
N ARG A 6 -14.96 3.23 1.66
CA ARG A 6 -13.64 3.85 1.67
C ARG A 6 -13.77 5.36 1.73
N ILE A 7 -13.03 5.95 2.66
CA ILE A 7 -12.83 7.39 2.76
C ILE A 7 -11.34 7.68 2.56
N SER A 8 -11.00 8.77 1.87
CA SER A 8 -9.61 9.20 1.74
C SER A 8 -9.50 10.70 1.68
N GLY A 9 -8.45 11.23 2.30
CA GLY A 9 -8.01 12.62 2.19
C GLY A 9 -6.63 12.68 1.54
N ASP A 10 -6.43 13.60 0.60
CA ASP A 10 -5.17 13.82 -0.13
C ASP A 10 -4.64 15.23 0.14
N LEU A 11 -3.35 15.32 0.44
CA LEU A 11 -2.59 16.56 0.45
C LEU A 11 -1.46 16.46 -0.56
N THR A 12 -1.32 17.46 -1.46
CA THR A 12 -0.23 17.48 -2.44
C THR A 12 0.50 18.80 -2.36
N ALA A 13 1.81 18.73 -2.15
CA ALA A 13 2.74 19.84 -2.27
C ALA A 13 3.58 19.66 -3.54
N SER A 14 3.83 20.75 -4.27
CA SER A 14 4.67 20.72 -5.47
C SER A 14 5.62 21.91 -5.49
N TYR A 15 6.85 21.64 -5.91
CA TYR A 15 7.90 22.65 -6.05
C TYR A 15 8.57 22.51 -7.41
N LYS A 16 8.82 23.64 -8.09
CA LYS A 16 9.45 23.67 -9.41
C LYS A 16 10.76 24.46 -9.36
N VAL A 17 11.82 23.87 -9.91
CA VAL A 17 13.13 24.49 -10.07
C VAL A 17 13.57 24.31 -11.51
N GLY A 18 13.57 25.41 -12.28
CA GLY A 18 13.87 25.32 -13.72
C GLY A 18 12.90 24.40 -14.45
N GLN A 19 13.43 23.32 -14.99
CA GLN A 19 12.65 22.29 -15.72
C GLN A 19 12.23 21.11 -14.83
N TRP A 20 12.74 21.06 -13.61
CA TRP A 20 12.43 20.01 -12.64
C TRP A 20 11.16 20.35 -11.85
N LYS A 21 10.32 19.33 -11.66
CA LYS A 21 9.14 19.39 -10.80
C LYS A 21 9.22 18.27 -9.77
N PHE A 22 9.21 18.67 -8.51
CA PHE A 22 9.13 17.76 -7.37
C PHE A 22 7.72 17.83 -6.80
N SER A 23 7.13 16.70 -6.45
CA SER A 23 5.83 16.69 -5.78
C SER A 23 5.80 15.59 -4.72
N LEU A 24 5.26 15.96 -3.57
CA LEU A 24 4.96 15.07 -2.46
C LEU A 24 3.45 15.00 -2.30
N ARG A 25 2.89 13.80 -2.33
CA ARG A 25 1.48 13.56 -2.05
C ARG A 25 1.35 12.62 -0.85
N GLU A 26 0.67 13.10 0.16
CA GLU A 26 0.26 12.31 1.31
C GLU A 26 -1.22 11.96 1.17
N ARG A 27 -1.55 10.67 1.35
CA ARG A 27 -2.92 10.18 1.35
C ARG A 27 -3.18 9.35 2.60
N VAL A 28 -4.13 9.79 3.40
CA VAL A 28 -4.71 8.98 4.46
C VAL A 28 -5.98 8.32 3.93
N GLN A 29 -6.09 7.01 4.10
CA GLN A 29 -7.23 6.24 3.62
C GLN A 29 -7.76 5.35 4.73
N GLY A 30 -9.03 5.50 5.05
CA GLY A 30 -9.80 4.61 5.91
C GLY A 30 -10.64 3.65 5.06
N THR A 31 -10.66 2.37 5.41
CA THR A 31 -11.51 1.36 4.77
C THR A 31 -12.31 0.64 5.84
N TYR A 32 -13.63 0.85 5.81
CA TYR A 32 -14.59 0.17 6.66
C TYR A 32 -15.10 -1.11 5.99
N LYS A 33 -15.16 -2.21 6.74
CA LYS A 33 -15.66 -3.51 6.30
C LYS A 33 -16.92 -3.84 7.09
N MET A 34 -18.03 -4.14 6.38
CA MET A 34 -19.32 -4.42 7.02
C MET A 34 -19.37 -5.79 7.71
N ARG A 35 -18.55 -6.75 7.27
CA ARG A 35 -18.44 -8.07 7.89
C ARG A 35 -17.12 -8.18 8.63
N GLU A 36 -17.18 -8.68 9.83
CA GLU A 36 -16.02 -9.11 10.61
C GLU A 36 -15.49 -10.43 10.04
N LEU A 37 -14.70 -10.33 8.98
CA LEU A 37 -13.90 -11.46 8.51
C LEU A 37 -12.68 -11.58 9.41
N ASN A 38 -12.80 -12.32 10.49
CA ASN A 38 -11.70 -12.54 11.42
C ASN A 38 -11.18 -11.26 12.09
N ASN A 39 -11.83 -10.83 13.15
CA ASN A 39 -11.50 -9.65 13.98
C ASN A 39 -10.05 -9.62 14.44
N TYR A 40 -9.39 -10.78 14.52
CA TYR A 40 -8.01 -10.89 14.97
C TYR A 40 -7.00 -10.51 13.90
N GLN A 41 -7.31 -10.65 12.62
CA GLN A 41 -6.36 -10.37 11.54
C GLN A 41 -6.49 -8.96 11.00
N GLN A 42 -7.70 -8.43 10.90
CA GLN A 42 -7.95 -7.15 10.27
C GLN A 42 -8.93 -6.32 11.09
N PRO A 43 -8.64 -5.03 11.32
CA PRO A 43 -9.59 -4.16 11.98
C PRO A 43 -10.82 -3.92 11.10
N GLN A 44 -11.98 -3.71 11.71
CA GLN A 44 -13.20 -3.31 11.01
C GLN A 44 -12.99 -2.01 10.23
N MET A 45 -12.28 -1.04 10.83
CA MET A 45 -11.83 0.19 10.19
C MET A 45 -10.32 0.14 10.02
N GLY A 46 -9.86 -0.16 8.81
CA GLY A 46 -8.44 -0.19 8.48
C GLY A 46 -7.93 1.17 8.01
N TRP A 47 -6.83 1.66 8.60
CA TRP A 47 -6.19 2.91 8.25
C TRP A 47 -4.85 2.70 7.56
N VAL A 48 -4.62 3.42 6.48
CA VAL A 48 -3.37 3.40 5.71
C VAL A 48 -2.92 4.82 5.37
N LEU A 49 -1.61 5.02 5.48
CA LEU A 49 -0.93 6.21 4.97
C LEU A 49 -0.15 5.84 3.71
N ARG A 50 -0.26 6.66 2.67
CA ARG A 50 0.49 6.50 1.42
C ARG A 50 1.19 7.82 1.11
N SER A 51 2.50 7.76 1.04
CA SER A 51 3.36 8.91 0.72
C SER A 51 3.95 8.71 -0.66
N ARG A 52 3.72 9.63 -1.59
CA ARG A 52 4.31 9.56 -2.94
C ARG A 52 5.22 10.72 -3.20
N LEU A 53 6.49 10.43 -3.40
CA LEU A 53 7.46 11.38 -3.91
C LEU A 53 7.61 11.16 -5.42
N LYS A 54 7.32 12.19 -6.22
CA LYS A 54 7.48 12.18 -7.68
C LYS A 54 8.45 13.27 -8.09
N VAL A 55 9.35 12.94 -9.01
CA VAL A 55 10.19 13.87 -9.74
C VAL A 55 9.87 13.77 -11.22
N ALA A 56 9.77 14.91 -11.88
CA ALA A 56 9.55 15.00 -13.32
C ALA A 56 10.43 16.08 -13.93
N TYR A 57 10.81 15.90 -15.19
CA TYR A 57 11.62 16.84 -15.95
C TYR A 57 10.92 17.23 -17.24
N LYS A 58 10.63 18.51 -17.42
CA LYS A 58 9.96 19.01 -18.62
C LYS A 58 10.96 19.51 -19.64
N PHE A 59 11.04 18.84 -20.78
CA PHE A 59 11.85 19.33 -21.90
C PHE A 59 11.26 20.63 -22.50
N ARG A 60 12.12 21.55 -22.92
CA ARG A 60 11.67 22.79 -23.56
C ARG A 60 11.40 22.62 -25.07
N ALA A 61 12.20 21.78 -25.74
CA ALA A 61 12.16 21.60 -27.18
C ALA A 61 11.14 20.58 -27.67
N VAL A 62 10.71 19.67 -26.79
CA VAL A 62 9.79 18.57 -27.14
C VAL A 62 8.71 18.44 -26.08
N PRO A 63 7.48 18.03 -26.44
CA PRO A 63 6.37 17.91 -25.53
C PRO A 63 6.44 16.61 -24.69
N LEU A 64 7.61 16.30 -24.14
CA LEU A 64 7.89 15.10 -23.36
C LEU A 64 8.26 15.48 -21.93
N GLU A 65 7.73 14.71 -20.96
CA GLU A 65 8.00 14.87 -19.52
C GLU A 65 8.31 13.50 -18.91
N PRO A 66 9.59 13.06 -18.89
CA PRO A 66 9.97 11.88 -18.13
C PRO A 66 9.76 12.11 -16.63
N TYR A 67 9.37 11.06 -15.94
CA TYR A 67 9.18 11.12 -14.50
C TYR A 67 9.55 9.79 -13.81
N ALA A 68 9.83 9.90 -12.52
CA ALA A 68 9.89 8.75 -11.64
C ALA A 68 9.16 9.07 -10.33
N TYR A 69 8.62 8.04 -9.68
CA TYR A 69 8.09 8.19 -8.34
C TYR A 69 8.36 6.97 -7.47
N PHE A 70 8.36 7.21 -6.18
CA PHE A 70 8.37 6.18 -5.16
C PHE A 70 7.20 6.39 -4.20
N GLU A 71 6.46 5.31 -3.88
CA GLU A 71 5.28 5.35 -3.03
C GLU A 71 5.31 4.21 -2.00
N PRO A 72 5.79 4.46 -0.76
CA PRO A 72 5.54 3.56 0.36
C PRO A 72 4.09 3.65 0.84
N ARG A 73 3.61 2.55 1.43
CA ARG A 73 2.31 2.45 2.08
C ARG A 73 2.48 1.83 3.45
N LEU A 74 2.02 2.56 4.48
CA LEU A 74 2.01 2.12 5.86
C LEU A 74 0.60 1.71 6.26
N VAL A 75 0.48 0.58 6.93
CA VAL A 75 -0.70 0.21 7.72
C VAL A 75 -0.54 0.85 9.09
N LEU A 76 -1.55 1.60 9.56
CA LEU A 76 -1.46 2.36 10.81
C LEU A 76 -2.06 1.61 12.01
N ASN A 77 -2.95 0.65 11.76
CA ASN A 77 -3.65 -0.11 12.79
C ASN A 77 -3.77 -1.59 12.43
N GLY A 78 -2.65 -2.21 12.08
CA GLY A 78 -2.57 -3.65 11.87
C GLY A 78 -2.76 -4.45 13.15
N ALA A 79 -3.07 -5.74 13.01
CA ALA A 79 -3.14 -6.65 14.14
C ALA A 79 -1.75 -6.85 14.75
N LYS A 80 -1.63 -6.60 16.05
CA LYS A 80 -0.41 -6.86 16.84
C LYS A 80 -0.57 -8.13 17.65
N TRP A 81 0.44 -8.97 17.58
CA TRP A 81 0.48 -10.25 18.30
C TRP A 81 1.68 -10.31 19.22
N GLY A 82 1.47 -10.75 20.47
CA GLY A 82 2.50 -11.24 21.35
C GLY A 82 2.68 -12.74 21.09
N VAL A 83 3.92 -13.20 20.98
CA VAL A 83 4.24 -14.61 20.77
C VAL A 83 5.03 -15.11 21.98
N GLU A 84 4.46 -15.99 22.78
CA GLU A 84 5.18 -16.73 23.80
C GLU A 84 5.63 -18.09 23.25
N SER A 85 6.87 -18.44 23.47
CA SER A 85 7.40 -19.74 23.08
C SER A 85 6.94 -20.77 24.14
N ALA A 86 6.10 -21.71 23.74
CA ALA A 86 5.66 -22.78 24.62
C ALA A 86 6.12 -24.12 24.01
N GLY A 87 7.27 -24.63 24.47
CA GLY A 87 7.79 -25.95 24.07
C GLY A 87 8.20 -26.05 22.60
N ASP A 88 8.64 -27.22 22.16
CA ASP A 88 9.29 -27.40 20.87
C ASP A 88 8.38 -27.26 19.62
N ASP A 89 7.05 -27.27 19.74
CA ASP A 89 6.19 -27.35 18.58
C ASP A 89 5.08 -26.28 18.46
N TYR A 90 4.75 -25.53 19.52
CA TYR A 90 3.63 -24.58 19.48
C TYR A 90 3.97 -23.27 20.19
N LYS A 91 3.77 -22.17 19.46
CA LYS A 91 3.88 -20.83 20.02
C LYS A 91 2.50 -20.34 20.40
N LYS A 92 2.29 -20.04 21.67
CA LYS A 92 1.08 -19.37 22.14
C LYS A 92 1.12 -17.93 21.63
N ALA A 93 0.10 -17.52 20.90
CA ALA A 93 -0.02 -16.14 20.48
C ALA A 93 -1.19 -15.48 21.15
N GLU A 94 -0.94 -14.31 21.66
CA GLU A 94 -1.94 -13.42 22.25
C GLU A 94 -2.22 -12.25 21.32
N PHE A 95 -3.50 -11.99 21.06
CA PHE A 95 -3.90 -10.82 20.28
C PHE A 95 -3.81 -9.56 21.16
N LEU A 96 -2.93 -8.65 20.82
CA LEU A 96 -2.65 -7.41 21.54
C LEU A 96 -3.42 -6.18 21.00
N GLY A 97 -4.37 -6.40 20.09
CA GLY A 97 -5.19 -5.34 19.49
C GLY A 97 -4.68 -4.86 18.13
N HIS A 98 -5.37 -3.88 17.56
CA HIS A 98 -5.07 -3.29 16.26
C HIS A 98 -4.23 -2.02 16.41
N LYS A 99 -2.97 -2.18 16.76
CA LYS A 99 -2.01 -1.08 16.99
C LYS A 99 -0.64 -1.31 16.35
N ASP A 100 -0.54 -2.28 15.44
CA ASP A 100 0.70 -2.52 14.70
C ASP A 100 0.82 -1.55 13.53
N VAL A 101 1.97 -0.87 13.45
CA VAL A 101 2.31 0.04 12.35
C VAL A 101 3.42 -0.58 11.56
N TYR A 102 3.17 -0.88 10.28
CA TYR A 102 4.17 -1.49 9.43
C TYR A 102 4.00 -1.09 7.98
N MET A 103 5.10 -1.15 7.25
CA MET A 103 5.09 -0.91 5.82
C MET A 103 4.69 -2.19 5.11
N ASN A 104 3.58 -2.11 4.35
CA ASN A 104 3.05 -3.28 3.66
C ASN A 104 3.12 -3.19 2.14
N ARG A 105 3.62 -2.08 1.60
CA ARG A 105 3.74 -1.93 0.15
C ARG A 105 4.79 -0.89 -0.23
N TYR A 106 5.54 -1.20 -1.28
CA TYR A 106 6.38 -0.24 -1.99
C TYR A 106 5.99 -0.23 -3.45
N ARG A 107 5.87 0.96 -4.01
CA ARG A 107 5.72 1.17 -5.44
C ARG A 107 6.81 2.07 -5.95
N GLY A 108 7.47 1.66 -7.02
CA GLY A 108 8.33 2.51 -7.82
C GLY A 108 7.84 2.52 -9.25
N ALA A 109 7.79 3.67 -9.88
CA ALA A 109 7.52 3.76 -11.31
C ALA A 109 8.41 4.78 -11.97
N ALA A 110 8.74 4.50 -13.23
CA ALA A 110 9.34 5.44 -14.16
C ALA A 110 8.47 5.48 -15.40
N GLY A 111 8.31 6.66 -15.98
CA GLY A 111 7.46 6.85 -17.15
C GLY A 111 7.82 8.07 -17.95
N LEU A 112 7.12 8.19 -19.08
CA LEU A 112 7.26 9.28 -20.02
C LEU A 112 5.85 9.78 -20.39
N GLU A 113 5.52 11.00 -20.02
CA GLU A 113 4.31 11.65 -20.43
C GLU A 113 4.56 12.44 -21.70
N TRP A 114 3.80 12.14 -22.75
CA TRP A 114 3.85 12.82 -24.05
C TRP A 114 2.57 13.65 -24.21
N THR A 115 2.72 14.97 -24.20
CA THR A 115 1.63 15.91 -24.47
C THR A 115 1.39 15.96 -25.98
N LEU A 116 0.26 15.46 -26.45
CA LEU A 116 -0.13 15.46 -27.86
C LEU A 116 -0.70 16.82 -28.27
N ASP A 117 -1.57 17.38 -27.43
CA ASP A 117 -2.18 18.70 -27.60
C ASP A 117 -2.54 19.32 -26.23
N LYS A 118 -3.28 20.45 -26.22
CA LYS A 118 -3.65 21.17 -24.99
C LYS A 118 -4.56 20.37 -24.05
N ARG A 119 -5.21 19.30 -24.55
CA ARG A 119 -6.20 18.49 -23.82
C ARG A 119 -5.82 17.03 -23.71
N SER A 120 -4.85 16.56 -24.51
CA SER A 120 -4.54 15.14 -24.64
C SER A 120 -3.10 14.85 -24.29
N SER A 121 -2.86 13.79 -23.52
CA SER A 121 -1.53 13.23 -23.29
C SER A 121 -1.54 11.70 -23.25
N LEU A 122 -0.42 11.11 -23.67
CA LEU A 122 -0.11 9.69 -23.51
C LEU A 122 0.95 9.53 -22.41
N ASP A 123 0.76 8.54 -21.55
CA ASP A 123 1.66 8.22 -20.44
C ASP A 123 2.11 6.77 -20.58
N PHE A 124 3.38 6.57 -20.88
CA PHE A 124 4.03 5.26 -20.94
C PHE A 124 4.78 5.03 -19.64
N TYR A 125 4.56 3.89 -18.96
CA TYR A 125 5.22 3.67 -17.70
C TYR A 125 5.57 2.21 -17.44
N VAL A 126 6.59 2.03 -16.61
CA VAL A 126 6.93 0.76 -15.96
C VAL A 126 6.72 0.96 -14.47
N LEU A 127 5.99 0.03 -13.86
CA LEU A 127 5.65 0.02 -12.45
C LEU A 127 6.20 -1.24 -11.79
N TYR A 128 6.99 -1.06 -10.75
CA TYR A 128 7.33 -2.11 -9.81
C TYR A 128 6.47 -1.99 -8.55
N ASP A 129 5.89 -3.09 -8.12
CA ASP A 129 5.00 -3.17 -6.97
C ASP A 129 5.39 -4.35 -6.10
N ASN A 130 5.84 -4.08 -4.88
CA ASN A 130 6.10 -5.07 -3.84
C ASN A 130 5.00 -4.95 -2.79
N LEU A 131 4.28 -6.04 -2.55
CA LEU A 131 3.27 -6.15 -1.50
C LEU A 131 3.75 -7.14 -0.46
N TYR A 132 3.72 -6.71 0.79
CA TYR A 132 4.00 -7.52 1.97
C TYR A 132 2.75 -7.63 2.84
N ASP A 133 2.28 -8.86 3.06
CA ASP A 133 1.16 -9.12 3.96
C ASP A 133 1.62 -9.99 5.14
N LYS A 134 1.23 -9.58 6.35
CA LYS A 134 1.38 -10.40 7.54
C LYS A 134 0.19 -11.35 7.62
N VAL A 135 0.44 -12.63 7.37
CA VAL A 135 -0.58 -13.69 7.49
C VAL A 135 -0.30 -14.48 8.76
N ILE A 136 -1.34 -14.69 9.53
CA ILE A 136 -1.30 -15.51 10.73
C ILE A 136 -2.07 -16.78 10.40
N ASP A 137 -1.37 -17.91 10.34
CA ASP A 137 -2.00 -19.22 10.21
C ASP A 137 -2.44 -19.68 11.61
N ALA A 138 -3.63 -19.23 12.01
CA ALA A 138 -4.24 -19.65 13.26
C ALA A 138 -5.08 -20.90 13.02
N ARG A 139 -4.60 -22.07 13.40
CA ARG A 139 -5.42 -23.26 13.50
C ARG A 139 -6.17 -23.24 14.82
N LYS A 140 -7.49 -23.37 14.71
CA LYS A 140 -8.38 -23.55 15.85
C LYS A 140 -8.22 -24.99 16.33
N GLU A 141 -7.33 -25.22 17.28
CA GLU A 141 -7.30 -26.48 18.02
C GLU A 141 -8.03 -26.28 19.33
N ASP A 142 -9.05 -27.11 19.51
CA ASP A 142 -9.85 -27.36 20.70
C ASP A 142 -10.23 -26.18 21.61
N SER A 143 -11.53 -25.96 21.75
CA SER A 143 -12.18 -24.83 22.42
C SER A 143 -11.81 -24.63 23.91
N LYS A 144 -11.04 -25.52 24.50
CA LYS A 144 -10.61 -25.47 25.90
C LYS A 144 -9.24 -24.84 26.15
N LYS A 145 -8.41 -24.64 25.14
CA LYS A 145 -7.02 -24.19 25.30
C LYS A 145 -6.64 -22.86 24.62
N GLY A 146 -7.61 -22.17 24.01
CA GLY A 146 -7.37 -20.93 23.31
C GLY A 146 -6.87 -21.15 21.87
N VAL A 147 -6.60 -20.06 21.15
CA VAL A 147 -6.07 -20.08 19.77
C VAL A 147 -4.59 -20.44 19.83
N GLN A 148 -4.24 -21.64 19.41
CA GLN A 148 -2.83 -22.03 19.23
C GLN A 148 -2.38 -21.69 17.83
N LEU A 149 -1.31 -20.94 17.69
CA LEU A 149 -0.67 -20.66 16.39
C LEU A 149 0.32 -21.76 16.07
N LYS A 150 0.14 -22.43 14.94
CA LYS A 150 1.02 -23.50 14.48
C LYS A 150 2.30 -23.00 13.82
N ALA A 151 2.34 -21.73 13.45
CA ALA A 151 3.48 -21.09 12.80
C ALA A 151 3.67 -19.64 13.26
N PRO A 152 4.89 -19.11 13.25
CA PRO A 152 5.10 -17.70 13.47
C PRO A 152 4.33 -16.89 12.42
N ILE A 153 4.12 -15.60 12.69
CA ILE A 153 3.56 -14.67 11.71
C ILE A 153 4.38 -14.79 10.41
N ILE A 154 3.75 -15.31 9.36
CA ILE A 154 4.41 -15.48 8.07
C ILE A 154 4.19 -14.22 7.28
N GLY A 155 5.30 -13.55 6.93
CA GLY A 155 5.28 -12.48 5.94
C GLY A 155 5.25 -13.07 4.54
N ILE A 156 4.18 -12.82 3.79
CA ILE A 156 4.10 -13.17 2.37
C ILE A 156 4.45 -11.93 1.57
N SER A 157 5.52 -12.02 0.78
CA SER A 157 5.93 -10.96 -0.14
C SER A 157 5.57 -11.36 -1.57
N SER A 158 4.94 -10.47 -2.29
CA SER A 158 4.68 -10.62 -3.72
C SER A 158 5.25 -9.45 -4.51
N ASN A 159 5.96 -9.75 -5.59
CA ASN A 159 6.56 -8.77 -6.47
C ASN A 159 5.84 -8.79 -7.82
N ARG A 160 5.55 -7.62 -8.36
CA ARG A 160 4.94 -7.46 -9.67
C ARG A 160 5.62 -6.35 -10.45
N VAL A 161 5.95 -6.63 -11.69
CA VAL A 161 6.34 -5.62 -12.68
C VAL A 161 5.19 -5.49 -13.68
N SER A 162 4.83 -4.27 -14.00
CA SER A 162 3.77 -3.96 -14.97
C SER A 162 4.25 -2.87 -15.91
N VAL A 163 3.96 -3.03 -17.19
CA VAL A 163 4.14 -2.02 -18.22
C VAL A 163 2.76 -1.53 -18.61
N GLY A 164 2.59 -0.23 -18.76
CA GLY A 164 1.29 0.33 -19.09
C GLY A 164 1.38 1.55 -19.99
N VAL A 165 0.28 1.78 -20.69
CA VAL A 165 0.02 2.99 -21.46
C VAL A 165 -1.31 3.56 -20.98
N SER A 166 -1.35 4.87 -20.73
CA SER A 166 -2.54 5.58 -20.31
C SER A 166 -2.77 6.81 -21.18
N TYR A 167 -3.98 6.94 -21.69
CA TYR A 167 -4.42 8.15 -22.38
C TYR A 167 -5.20 9.02 -21.42
N LYS A 168 -4.87 10.31 -21.35
CA LYS A 168 -5.56 11.31 -20.54
C LYS A 168 -6.16 12.36 -21.46
N TYR A 169 -7.42 12.69 -21.21
CA TYR A 169 -8.13 13.76 -21.89
C TYR A 169 -8.77 14.71 -20.87
N SER A 170 -8.59 16.03 -21.08
CA SER A 170 -9.18 17.07 -20.22
C SER A 170 -10.23 17.83 -21.03
N PHE A 171 -11.46 17.87 -20.52
CA PHE A 171 -12.59 18.60 -21.09
C PHE A 171 -12.47 20.10 -20.88
#